data_496ae18768668c5e4e2104b3b2fb5c90
#
_entry.id   496ae18768668c5e4e2104b3b2fb5c90
#
_cell.length_a   1.000
_cell.length_b   1.000
_cell.length_c   1.000
_cell.angle_alpha   90.00
_cell.angle_beta   90.00
_cell.angle_gamma   90.00
#
_symmetry.space_group_name_H-M   'P 1'
#
loop_
_entity.id
_entity.type
_entity.pdbx_description
1 polymer ?
#
loop_
_entity_poly.entity_id
_entity_poly.type
_entity_poly.pdbx_seq_one_letter_code
_entity_poly.pdbx_strand_id
1 'polypeptide(L)'
;VTDDQLRRAADAAMLPIVTSLAPAGVTSAHWLPDRAGDPVVWIRVQSEAGRVAVESYSWVLPQVQVILSRLGLPSDKVMALRIEVTSAEAEDHLFGD
;
A
#
# COMPACT_ATOMS: atom_id res chain seq x y z
N VAL A 1 20.95 -1.03 -5.94
CA VAL A 1 19.62 -1.31 -6.50
C VAL A 1 19.29 -0.23 -7.52
N THR A 2 18.94 -0.63 -8.72
CA THR A 2 18.52 0.30 -9.76
C THR A 2 17.04 0.68 -9.57
N ASP A 3 16.63 1.80 -10.18
CA ASP A 3 15.23 2.21 -10.15
C ASP A 3 14.31 1.16 -10.76
N ASP A 4 14.78 0.45 -11.80
CA ASP A 4 14.01 -0.62 -12.43
C ASP A 4 13.80 -1.80 -11.48
N GLN A 5 14.82 -2.16 -10.70
CA GLN A 5 14.72 -3.23 -9.71
C GLN A 5 13.75 -2.85 -8.59
N LEU A 6 13.83 -1.62 -8.12
CA LEU A 6 12.90 -1.09 -7.12
C LEU A 6 11.46 -1.15 -7.63
N ARG A 7 11.24 -0.69 -8.85
CA ARG A 7 9.92 -0.68 -9.47
C ARG A 7 9.37 -2.09 -9.62
N ARG A 8 10.19 -3.03 -10.11
CA ARG A 8 9.76 -4.43 -10.28
C ARG A 8 9.37 -5.07 -8.95
N ALA A 9 10.18 -4.84 -7.91
CA ALA A 9 9.88 -5.38 -6.58
C ALA A 9 8.59 -4.80 -6.03
N ALA A 10 8.39 -3.49 -6.15
CA ALA A 10 7.19 -2.83 -5.67
C ALA A 10 5.95 -3.28 -6.45
N ASP A 11 6.04 -3.37 -7.79
CA ASP A 11 4.93 -3.85 -8.62
C ASP A 11 4.58 -5.30 -8.27
N ALA A 12 5.58 -6.15 -8.09
CA ALA A 12 5.37 -7.56 -7.75
C ALA A 12 4.74 -7.72 -6.36
N ALA A 13 4.90 -6.76 -5.48
CA ALA A 13 4.35 -6.80 -4.12
C ALA A 13 2.85 -6.48 -4.07
N MET A 14 2.30 -5.81 -5.07
CA MET A 14 0.92 -5.30 -4.99
C MET A 14 -0.10 -6.42 -4.83
N LEU A 15 -0.01 -7.48 -5.62
CA LEU A 15 -0.95 -8.61 -5.51
C LEU A 15 -0.83 -9.34 -4.16
N PRO A 16 0.37 -9.71 -3.68
CA PRO A 16 0.51 -10.28 -2.34
C PRO A 16 -0.02 -9.37 -1.22
N ILE A 17 0.15 -8.05 -1.35
CA ILE A 17 -0.40 -7.10 -0.37
C ILE A 17 -1.91 -7.18 -0.34
N VAL A 18 -2.57 -7.13 -1.50
CA VAL A 18 -4.03 -7.23 -1.59
C VAL A 18 -4.51 -8.57 -1.01
N THR A 19 -3.84 -9.66 -1.37
CA THR A 19 -4.20 -10.99 -0.89
C THR A 19 -4.08 -11.09 0.63
N SER A 20 -2.98 -10.59 1.20
CA SER A 20 -2.75 -10.61 2.65
C SER A 20 -3.74 -9.73 3.40
N LEU A 21 -4.14 -8.61 2.82
CA LEU A 21 -5.00 -7.63 3.49
C LEU A 21 -6.48 -7.76 3.11
N ALA A 22 -6.82 -8.70 2.22
CA ALA A 22 -8.21 -8.92 1.82
C ALA A 22 -9.15 -9.16 3.02
N PRO A 23 -8.76 -9.94 4.06
CA PRO A 23 -9.61 -10.10 5.24
C PRO A 23 -9.89 -8.78 5.99
N ALA A 24 -9.03 -7.78 5.82
CA ALA A 24 -9.24 -6.45 6.41
C ALA A 24 -10.12 -5.55 5.53
N GLY A 25 -10.54 -6.03 4.36
CA GLY A 25 -11.41 -5.28 3.45
C GLY A 25 -10.69 -4.56 2.33
N VAL A 26 -9.41 -4.81 2.14
CA VAL A 26 -8.62 -4.21 1.05
C VAL A 26 -9.02 -4.82 -0.29
N THR A 27 -9.34 -3.97 -1.27
CA THR A 27 -9.79 -4.39 -2.60
C THR A 27 -8.73 -4.20 -3.67
N SER A 28 -7.85 -3.23 -3.50
CA SER A 28 -6.75 -3.00 -4.44
C SER A 28 -5.61 -2.27 -3.76
N ALA A 29 -4.44 -2.28 -4.39
CA ALA A 29 -3.27 -1.57 -3.93
C ALA A 29 -2.45 -1.13 -5.14
N HIS A 30 -1.80 0.02 -5.02
CA HIS A 30 -0.80 0.47 -5.98
C HIS A 30 0.25 1.27 -5.23
N TRP A 31 1.37 1.55 -5.88
CA TRP A 31 2.43 2.32 -5.26
C TRP A 31 2.89 3.44 -6.16
N LEU A 32 3.37 4.52 -5.55
CA LEU A 32 4.00 5.64 -6.25
C LEU A 32 5.19 6.11 -5.42
N PRO A 33 6.26 6.57 -6.06
CA PRO A 33 7.35 7.18 -5.31
C PRO A 33 6.94 8.58 -4.85
N ASP A 34 7.43 8.98 -3.68
CA ASP A 34 7.30 10.37 -3.23
C ASP A 34 8.42 11.23 -3.84
N ARG A 35 8.54 12.48 -3.40
CA ARG A 35 9.55 13.39 -3.94
C ARG A 35 10.98 12.95 -3.67
N ALA A 36 11.18 12.20 -2.58
CA ALA A 36 12.50 11.66 -2.23
C ALA A 36 12.79 10.33 -2.92
N GLY A 37 11.83 9.79 -3.68
CA GLY A 37 11.94 8.49 -4.32
C GLY A 37 11.61 7.32 -3.41
N ASP A 38 11.08 7.57 -2.22
CA ASP A 38 10.67 6.53 -1.30
C ASP A 38 9.27 6.01 -1.66
N PRO A 39 9.01 4.72 -1.47
CA PRO A 39 7.72 4.15 -1.87
C PRO A 39 6.58 4.59 -0.95
N VAL A 40 5.44 4.90 -1.55
CA VAL A 40 4.16 5.11 -0.86
C VAL A 40 3.19 4.09 -1.43
N VAL A 41 2.66 3.22 -0.57
CA VAL A 41 1.67 2.22 -0.97
C VAL A 41 0.28 2.77 -0.67
N TRP A 42 -0.53 2.83 -1.71
CA TRP A 42 -1.92 3.28 -1.63
C TRP A 42 -2.83 2.05 -1.56
N ILE A 43 -3.57 1.94 -0.48
CA ILE A 43 -4.48 0.82 -0.24
C ILE A 43 -5.90 1.34 -0.39
N ARG A 44 -6.72 0.63 -1.15
CA ARG A 44 -8.10 1.01 -1.39
C ARG A 44 -9.05 0.03 -0.72
N VAL A 45 -10.06 0.59 -0.05
CA VAL A 45 -11.17 -0.17 0.55
C VAL A 45 -12.49 0.40 0.01
N GLN A 46 -13.62 -0.28 0.25
CA GLN A 46 -14.90 0.14 -0.29
C GLN A 46 -15.51 1.33 0.44
N SER A 47 -15.47 1.32 1.78
CA SER A 47 -16.21 2.29 2.60
C SER A 47 -15.29 3.11 3.48
N GLU A 48 -15.78 4.27 3.92
CA GLU A 48 -15.06 5.09 4.90
C GLU A 48 -14.93 4.39 6.25
N ALA A 49 -15.91 3.60 6.65
CA ALA A 49 -15.80 2.78 7.85
C ALA A 49 -14.65 1.77 7.71
N GLY A 50 -14.50 1.15 6.53
CA GLY A 50 -13.39 0.25 6.24
C GLY A 50 -12.05 0.97 6.25
N ARG A 51 -11.97 2.19 5.72
CA ARG A 51 -10.75 3.01 5.74
C ARG A 51 -10.31 3.29 7.19
N VAL A 52 -11.23 3.73 8.03
CA VAL A 52 -10.94 4.00 9.44
C VAL A 52 -10.46 2.72 10.14
N ALA A 53 -11.12 1.59 9.87
CA ALA A 53 -10.73 0.31 10.46
C ALA A 53 -9.31 -0.09 10.06
N VAL A 54 -8.96 -0.02 8.77
CA VAL A 54 -7.63 -0.37 8.28
C VAL A 54 -6.57 0.55 8.87
N GLU A 55 -6.84 1.85 8.93
CA GLU A 55 -5.90 2.81 9.51
C GLU A 55 -5.64 2.54 11.00
N SER A 56 -6.58 1.93 11.71
CA SER A 56 -6.42 1.59 13.12
C SER A 56 -5.62 0.32 13.37
N TYR A 57 -5.39 -0.51 12.34
CA TYR A 57 -4.70 -1.79 12.51
C TYR A 57 -3.19 -1.59 12.52
N SER A 58 -2.57 -1.77 13.67
CA SER A 58 -1.13 -1.60 13.84
C SER A 58 -0.30 -2.65 13.09
N TRP A 59 -0.91 -3.75 12.67
CA TRP A 59 -0.20 -4.83 11.97
C TRP A 59 -0.07 -4.62 10.46
N VAL A 60 -0.80 -3.66 9.89
CA VAL A 60 -0.83 -3.46 8.42
C VAL A 60 0.52 -3.01 7.90
N LEU A 61 1.12 -1.99 8.49
CA LEU A 61 2.42 -1.48 8.04
C LEU A 61 3.51 -2.55 8.14
N PRO A 62 3.70 -3.24 9.28
CA PRO A 62 4.69 -4.32 9.36
C PRO A 62 4.44 -5.43 8.35
N GLN A 63 3.20 -5.78 8.09
CA GLN A 63 2.87 -6.84 7.12
C GLN A 63 3.29 -6.44 5.71
N VAL A 64 3.01 -5.21 5.30
CA VAL A 64 3.42 -4.69 3.99
C VAL A 64 4.94 -4.62 3.89
N GLN A 65 5.60 -4.18 4.95
CA GLN A 65 7.06 -4.14 4.99
C GLN A 65 7.68 -5.53 4.80
N VAL A 66 7.13 -6.55 5.45
CA VAL A 66 7.60 -7.93 5.28
C VAL A 66 7.46 -8.39 3.84
N ILE A 67 6.32 -8.12 3.21
CA ILE A 67 6.07 -8.51 1.82
C ILE A 67 7.09 -7.85 0.89
N LEU A 68 7.29 -6.54 1.02
CA LEU A 68 8.25 -5.82 0.18
C LEU A 68 9.67 -6.32 0.40
N SER A 69 10.05 -6.57 1.66
CA SER A 69 11.37 -7.09 1.99
C SER A 69 11.62 -8.45 1.35
N ARG A 70 10.63 -9.35 1.37
CA ARG A 70 10.73 -10.68 0.75
C ARG A 70 10.88 -10.62 -0.76
N LEU A 71 10.36 -9.56 -1.39
CA LEU A 71 10.45 -9.39 -2.84
C LEU A 71 11.68 -8.60 -3.26
N GLY A 72 12.58 -8.29 -2.33
CA GLY A 72 13.89 -7.73 -2.66
C GLY A 72 14.00 -6.22 -2.52
N LEU A 73 13.01 -5.55 -1.95
CA LEU A 73 13.13 -4.11 -1.71
C LEU A 73 14.23 -3.86 -0.66
N PRO A 74 15.15 -2.91 -0.89
CA PRO A 74 16.21 -2.64 0.08
C PRO A 74 15.65 -2.19 1.42
N SER A 75 16.36 -2.51 2.51
CA SER A 75 15.86 -2.24 3.86
C SER A 75 15.65 -0.75 4.13
N ASP A 76 16.48 0.13 3.58
CA ASP A 76 16.30 1.57 3.73
C ASP A 76 14.98 2.04 3.09
N LYS A 77 14.61 1.47 1.95
CA LYS A 77 13.33 1.78 1.28
C LYS A 77 12.15 1.18 2.04
N VAL A 78 12.30 -0.03 2.58
CA VAL A 78 11.25 -0.66 3.40
C VAL A 78 10.99 0.19 4.66
N MET A 79 12.04 0.67 5.32
CA MET A 79 11.89 1.48 6.52
C MET A 79 11.33 2.87 6.22
N ALA A 80 11.50 3.39 5.01
CA ALA A 80 10.95 4.67 4.59
C ALA A 80 9.51 4.57 4.07
N LEU A 81 8.97 3.36 3.98
CA LEU A 81 7.63 3.10 3.44
C LEU A 81 6.56 3.87 4.19
N ARG A 82 5.67 4.49 3.43
CA ARG A 82 4.44 5.05 3.97
C ARG A 82 3.23 4.34 3.34
N ILE A 83 2.16 4.26 4.11
CA ILE A 83 0.90 3.68 3.63
C ILE A 83 -0.17 4.75 3.72
N GLU A 84 -0.89 4.94 2.61
CA GLU A 84 -2.06 5.79 2.54
C GLU A 84 -3.27 4.91 2.24
N VAL A 85 -4.37 5.16 2.93
CA VAL A 85 -5.60 4.38 2.73
C VAL A 85 -6.65 5.28 2.11
N THR A 86 -7.26 4.81 1.03
CA THR A 86 -8.37 5.51 0.37
C THR A 86 -9.59 4.60 0.36
N SER A 87 -10.77 5.17 0.12
CA SER A 87 -11.99 4.40 -0.02
C SER A 87 -12.70 4.76 -1.32
N ALA A 88 -13.40 3.79 -1.89
CA ALA A 88 -14.24 4.03 -3.05
C ALA A 88 -15.34 5.05 -2.73
N GLU A 89 -15.87 4.96 -1.51
CA GLU A 89 -16.90 5.91 -1.04
C GLU A 89 -16.38 7.34 -1.02
N ALA A 90 -15.15 7.57 -0.51
CA ALA A 90 -14.55 8.90 -0.49
C ALA A 90 -14.23 9.39 -1.90
N GLU A 91 -13.73 8.52 -2.77
CA GLU A 91 -13.45 8.85 -4.17
C GLU A 91 -14.73 9.25 -4.89
N ASP A 92 -15.81 8.51 -4.71
CA ASP A 92 -17.11 8.82 -5.30
C ASP A 92 -17.62 10.17 -4.81
N HIS A 93 -17.43 10.46 -3.52
CA HIS A 93 -17.83 11.75 -2.96
C HIS A 93 -17.05 12.92 -3.57
N LEU A 94 -15.75 12.72 -3.84
CA LEU A 94 -14.90 13.76 -4.40
C LEU A 94 -15.14 13.96 -5.91
N PHE A 95 -15.44 12.89 -6.65
CA PHE A 95 -15.45 12.91 -8.10
C PHE A 95 -16.81 12.57 -8.71
N GLY A 96 -17.75 12.09 -7.91
CA GLY A 96 -18.99 11.52 -8.38
C GLY A 96 -20.17 12.47 -8.47
N ASP A 97 -19.96 13.70 -8.17
CA ASP A 97 -21.06 14.65 -8.18
C ASP A 97 -21.20 15.38 -9.46
#